data_1d5c8ece60c9be12ad9218fece80196c
#
_entry.id   1d5c8ece60c9be12ad9218fece80196c
#
_cell.length_a   1.000
_cell.length_b   1.000
_cell.length_c   1.000
_cell.angle_alpha   90.00
_cell.angle_beta   90.00
_cell.angle_gamma   90.00
#
_symmetry.space_group_name_H-M   'P 1'
#
loop_
_entity.id
_entity.type
_entity.pdbx_description
1 polymer ?
#
loop_
_entity_poly.entity_id
_entity_poly.type
_entity_poly.pdbx_seq_one_letter_code
_entity_poly.pdbx_strand_id
1 'polypeptide(L)'
;MSVEQQIQSPEMLETETVVHVGLVSIVIPAFNEARVIGKCLDALTHLDFPREQFEVILVDNGSDDATIQMAETFADRLNLTILQKYGVKISALRNLGANSARGTILAFLDADCIPPTTWLTDILALAPSDGSGVVGAHYVLPENSTWVGRTWHVYQEAPKAGNVSHVPAGDLVMRRDDFLRVRGFDETIQTNEDYELCDRVRKAGMPVRAFPKIGVVHLGTAQSLKVFYRKQRWHGTHVVTVFLRDVLHSDNKKAVLFALYTLGCVVALLVATGMALLKGVWFAPVIALCALLLPPVLMASRQVSAKRKYSDFLPLATLYLVYGLARARALLNLASILPK
;
A
#
# COMPACT_ATOMS: atom_id res chain seq x y z
N MET A 1 21.01 -57.70 -44.44
CA MET A 1 19.63 -57.21 -44.40
C MET A 1 19.49 -56.38 -43.15
N SER A 2 19.70 -55.07 -43.30
CA SER A 2 19.68 -54.06 -42.24
C SER A 2 18.30 -53.42 -42.21
N VAL A 3 17.68 -53.44 -41.05
CA VAL A 3 16.38 -52.76 -40.80
C VAL A 3 16.73 -51.43 -40.12
N GLU A 4 16.58 -50.34 -40.88
CA GLU A 4 16.58 -48.96 -40.34
C GLU A 4 15.25 -48.71 -39.62
N GLN A 5 15.32 -48.48 -38.31
CA GLN A 5 14.21 -47.96 -37.53
C GLN A 5 14.26 -46.41 -37.63
N GLN A 6 13.27 -45.84 -38.34
CA GLN A 6 12.96 -44.42 -38.30
C GLN A 6 12.43 -44.08 -36.91
N ILE A 7 13.21 -43.25 -36.20
CA ILE A 7 12.78 -42.57 -34.97
C ILE A 7 12.05 -41.31 -35.42
N GLN A 8 10.72 -41.30 -35.34
CA GLN A 8 9.89 -40.12 -35.44
C GLN A 8 10.05 -39.30 -34.15
N SER A 9 10.58 -38.07 -34.28
CA SER A 9 10.56 -37.06 -33.22
C SER A 9 9.13 -36.68 -32.88
N PRO A 10 8.77 -36.57 -31.62
CA PRO A 10 7.46 -35.99 -31.28
C PRO A 10 7.55 -34.47 -31.49
N GLU A 11 6.78 -33.94 -32.43
CA GLU A 11 6.43 -32.51 -32.51
C GLU A 11 5.81 -32.13 -31.18
N MET A 12 6.54 -31.29 -30.42
CA MET A 12 5.99 -30.57 -29.30
C MET A 12 5.01 -29.54 -29.86
N LEU A 13 3.74 -29.85 -29.81
CA LEU A 13 2.67 -28.88 -29.90
C LEU A 13 2.78 -27.95 -28.70
N GLU A 14 3.50 -26.82 -28.84
CA GLU A 14 3.33 -25.68 -27.98
C GLU A 14 1.91 -25.15 -28.20
N THR A 15 0.95 -25.70 -27.45
CA THR A 15 -0.34 -25.04 -27.26
C THR A 15 -0.08 -23.81 -26.40
N GLU A 16 0.19 -22.66 -27.05
CA GLU A 16 -0.04 -21.37 -26.42
C GLU A 16 -1.48 -21.36 -25.96
N THR A 17 -1.69 -21.58 -24.68
CA THR A 17 -2.97 -21.33 -24.03
C THR A 17 -3.17 -19.83 -24.06
N VAL A 18 -3.79 -19.32 -25.15
CA VAL A 18 -4.29 -17.95 -25.20
C VAL A 18 -5.35 -17.85 -24.12
N VAL A 19 -4.92 -17.43 -22.94
CA VAL A 19 -5.84 -17.02 -21.89
C VAL A 19 -6.61 -15.85 -22.48
N HIS A 20 -7.86 -16.05 -22.84
CA HIS A 20 -8.77 -14.96 -23.20
C HIS A 20 -8.97 -14.11 -21.94
N VAL A 21 -8.02 -13.20 -21.70
CA VAL A 21 -8.12 -12.20 -20.67
C VAL A 21 -9.21 -11.23 -21.10
N GLY A 22 -10.31 -11.20 -20.37
CA GLY A 22 -11.34 -10.18 -20.59
C GLY A 22 -10.75 -8.78 -20.41
N LEU A 23 -11.47 -7.76 -20.85
CA LEU A 23 -11.09 -6.35 -20.68
C LEU A 23 -10.65 -6.08 -19.22
N VAL A 24 -9.51 -5.41 -19.04
CA VAL A 24 -8.98 -4.95 -17.74
C VAL A 24 -9.40 -3.49 -17.53
N SER A 25 -9.99 -3.17 -16.40
CA SER A 25 -10.27 -1.79 -16.00
C SER A 25 -9.27 -1.35 -14.94
N ILE A 26 -8.41 -0.38 -15.29
CA ILE A 26 -7.45 0.23 -14.36
C ILE A 26 -8.14 1.39 -13.68
N VAL A 27 -8.33 1.30 -12.36
CA VAL A 27 -9.02 2.31 -11.54
C VAL A 27 -7.99 3.12 -10.76
N ILE A 28 -7.97 4.44 -11.01
CA ILE A 28 -6.99 5.37 -10.42
C ILE A 28 -7.74 6.43 -9.62
N PRO A 29 -7.73 6.40 -8.28
CA PRO A 29 -8.20 7.50 -7.46
C PRO A 29 -7.19 8.64 -7.47
N ALA A 30 -7.64 9.90 -7.59
CA ALA A 30 -6.78 11.08 -7.61
C ALA A 30 -7.33 12.21 -6.72
N PHE A 31 -6.42 12.95 -6.08
CA PHE A 31 -6.70 14.20 -5.39
C PHE A 31 -5.42 15.05 -5.26
N ASN A 32 -5.33 16.14 -6.03
CA ASN A 32 -4.17 17.05 -6.04
C ASN A 32 -2.84 16.34 -6.39
N GLU A 33 -2.85 15.59 -7.51
CA GLU A 33 -1.72 14.78 -7.99
C GLU A 33 -1.08 15.33 -9.28
N ALA A 34 -1.27 16.63 -9.61
CA ALA A 34 -0.75 17.25 -10.83
C ALA A 34 0.76 17.01 -11.07
N ARG A 35 1.54 16.82 -9.99
CA ARG A 35 2.99 16.62 -10.07
C ARG A 35 3.39 15.22 -10.53
N VAL A 36 2.52 14.25 -10.39
CA VAL A 36 2.87 12.82 -10.56
C VAL A 36 1.93 12.08 -11.51
N ILE A 37 0.66 12.50 -11.64
CA ILE A 37 -0.34 11.80 -12.47
C ILE A 37 0.12 11.64 -13.92
N GLY A 38 0.81 12.64 -14.50
CA GLY A 38 1.36 12.54 -15.84
C GLY A 38 2.35 11.39 -16.02
N LYS A 39 3.17 11.09 -15.00
CA LYS A 39 4.11 9.95 -15.03
C LYS A 39 3.39 8.60 -14.91
N CYS A 40 2.34 8.53 -14.09
CA CYS A 40 1.50 7.35 -13.96
C CYS A 40 0.82 7.03 -15.30
N LEU A 41 0.14 8.01 -15.92
CA LEU A 41 -0.57 7.82 -17.18
C LEU A 41 0.39 7.57 -18.37
N ASP A 42 1.55 8.23 -18.38
CA ASP A 42 2.57 7.96 -19.38
C ASP A 42 3.07 6.52 -19.32
N ALA A 43 3.33 5.97 -18.13
CA ALA A 43 3.72 4.58 -17.97
C ALA A 43 2.64 3.60 -18.50
N LEU A 44 1.36 3.93 -18.34
CA LEU A 44 0.27 3.12 -18.88
C LEU A 44 0.22 3.13 -20.42
N THR A 45 0.72 4.19 -21.07
CA THR A 45 0.82 4.22 -22.55
C THR A 45 1.91 3.30 -23.10
N HIS A 46 2.82 2.82 -22.23
CA HIS A 46 3.96 1.97 -22.59
C HIS A 46 3.81 0.52 -22.09
N LEU A 47 2.62 0.12 -21.65
CA LEU A 47 2.40 -1.27 -21.22
C LEU A 47 2.53 -2.23 -22.41
N ASP A 48 3.24 -3.36 -22.19
CA ASP A 48 3.30 -4.51 -23.08
C ASP A 48 1.99 -5.31 -23.02
N PHE A 49 0.89 -4.60 -23.24
CA PHE A 49 -0.46 -5.16 -23.19
C PHE A 49 -1.33 -4.46 -24.26
N PRO A 50 -2.18 -5.18 -25.02
CA PRO A 50 -2.96 -4.58 -26.08
C PRO A 50 -3.86 -3.45 -25.59
N ARG A 51 -3.76 -2.27 -26.19
CA ARG A 51 -4.51 -1.07 -25.77
C ARG A 51 -6.03 -1.30 -25.77
N GLU A 52 -6.52 -2.13 -26.67
CA GLU A 52 -7.94 -2.47 -26.80
C GLU A 52 -8.44 -3.39 -25.68
N GLN A 53 -7.51 -4.01 -24.93
CA GLN A 53 -7.82 -4.94 -23.86
C GLN A 53 -7.78 -4.30 -22.47
N PHE A 54 -7.56 -2.98 -22.38
CA PHE A 54 -7.71 -2.27 -21.11
C PHE A 54 -8.33 -0.88 -21.26
N GLU A 55 -8.93 -0.40 -20.22
CA GLU A 55 -9.40 0.97 -20.05
C GLU A 55 -8.84 1.58 -18.77
N VAL A 56 -8.75 2.90 -18.73
CA VAL A 56 -8.31 3.65 -17.54
C VAL A 56 -9.47 4.49 -17.04
N ILE A 57 -9.81 4.35 -15.77
CA ILE A 57 -10.86 5.11 -15.09
C ILE A 57 -10.21 5.93 -14.00
N LEU A 58 -9.96 7.21 -14.27
CA LEU A 58 -9.49 8.18 -13.28
C LEU A 58 -10.69 8.70 -12.50
N VAL A 59 -10.65 8.61 -11.17
CA VAL A 59 -11.71 9.11 -10.30
C VAL A 59 -11.15 10.22 -9.41
N ASP A 60 -11.48 11.46 -9.76
CA ASP A 60 -10.98 12.66 -9.08
C ASP A 60 -11.87 13.06 -7.89
N ASN A 61 -11.24 13.37 -6.75
CA ASN A 61 -11.91 13.79 -5.51
C ASN A 61 -12.14 15.30 -5.39
N GLY A 62 -12.18 16.02 -6.52
CA GLY A 62 -12.30 17.47 -6.55
C GLY A 62 -10.96 18.17 -6.40
N SER A 63 -9.99 17.78 -7.21
CA SER A 63 -8.68 18.46 -7.26
C SER A 63 -8.84 19.93 -7.61
N ASP A 64 -8.10 20.80 -6.92
CA ASP A 64 -8.03 22.23 -7.15
C ASP A 64 -6.71 22.65 -7.85
N ASP A 65 -5.86 21.66 -8.18
CA ASP A 65 -4.65 21.82 -8.98
C ASP A 65 -4.85 21.36 -10.45
N ALA A 66 -3.80 21.27 -11.23
CA ALA A 66 -3.85 20.86 -12.64
C ALA A 66 -3.98 19.32 -12.84
N THR A 67 -4.49 18.55 -11.87
CA THR A 67 -4.58 17.08 -11.98
C THR A 67 -5.43 16.65 -13.18
N ILE A 68 -6.64 17.20 -13.33
CA ILE A 68 -7.57 16.85 -14.42
C ILE A 68 -6.99 17.28 -15.77
N GLN A 69 -6.54 18.54 -15.87
CA GLN A 69 -5.96 19.07 -17.11
C GLN A 69 -4.76 18.24 -17.58
N MET A 70 -3.91 17.78 -16.66
CA MET A 70 -2.82 16.88 -17.00
C MET A 70 -3.34 15.53 -17.48
N ALA A 71 -4.36 14.96 -16.85
CA ALA A 71 -4.93 13.68 -17.26
C ALA A 71 -5.58 13.75 -18.65
N GLU A 72 -6.28 14.83 -18.97
CA GLU A 72 -6.92 15.06 -20.27
C GLU A 72 -5.92 15.03 -21.44
N THR A 73 -4.65 15.39 -21.21
CA THR A 73 -3.59 15.30 -22.26
C THR A 73 -3.29 13.88 -22.71
N PHE A 74 -3.80 12.87 -22.00
CA PHE A 74 -3.62 11.45 -22.34
C PHE A 74 -4.83 10.81 -23.05
N ALA A 75 -5.92 11.54 -23.27
CA ALA A 75 -7.17 11.00 -23.82
C ALA A 75 -6.99 10.35 -25.21
N ASP A 76 -6.11 10.90 -26.05
CA ASP A 76 -5.82 10.33 -27.39
C ASP A 76 -4.92 9.08 -27.32
N ARG A 77 -4.16 8.91 -26.23
CA ARG A 77 -3.19 7.82 -26.05
C ARG A 77 -3.72 6.67 -25.20
N LEU A 78 -4.75 6.90 -24.40
CA LEU A 78 -5.38 5.92 -23.51
C LEU A 78 -6.89 5.88 -23.74
N ASN A 79 -7.51 4.72 -23.53
CA ASN A 79 -8.97 4.63 -23.39
C ASN A 79 -9.33 5.15 -21.99
N LEU A 80 -9.31 6.48 -21.84
CA LEU A 80 -9.40 7.17 -20.55
C LEU A 80 -10.81 7.71 -20.30
N THR A 81 -11.37 7.38 -19.16
CA THR A 81 -12.59 7.99 -18.61
C THR A 81 -12.25 8.73 -17.32
N ILE A 82 -12.65 9.99 -17.21
CA ILE A 82 -12.46 10.80 -16.01
C ILE A 82 -13.81 10.97 -15.33
N LEU A 83 -13.88 10.52 -14.07
CA LEU A 83 -15.04 10.66 -13.20
C LEU A 83 -14.71 11.59 -12.04
N GLN A 84 -15.71 12.26 -11.48
CA GLN A 84 -15.55 13.15 -10.34
C GLN A 84 -16.50 12.77 -9.21
N LYS A 85 -16.00 12.74 -7.96
CA LYS A 85 -16.80 12.53 -6.75
C LYS A 85 -16.15 13.28 -5.58
N TYR A 86 -16.74 14.35 -5.16
CA TYR A 86 -16.13 15.33 -4.27
C TYR A 86 -16.24 14.99 -2.79
N GLY A 87 -15.16 15.27 -2.03
CA GLY A 87 -15.18 15.26 -0.56
C GLY A 87 -15.40 13.89 0.08
N VAL A 88 -15.07 12.81 -0.64
CA VAL A 88 -15.24 11.43 -0.17
C VAL A 88 -13.90 10.80 0.21
N LYS A 89 -13.93 9.63 0.84
CA LYS A 89 -12.75 8.83 1.13
C LYS A 89 -12.29 8.06 -0.11
N ILE A 90 -11.02 7.63 -0.12
CA ILE A 90 -10.42 6.91 -1.24
C ILE A 90 -11.18 5.62 -1.61
N SER A 91 -11.75 4.92 -0.62
CA SER A 91 -12.61 3.75 -0.83
C SER A 91 -13.78 4.06 -1.76
N ALA A 92 -14.44 5.22 -1.57
CA ALA A 92 -15.58 5.62 -2.39
C ALA A 92 -15.20 5.98 -3.84
N LEU A 93 -13.98 6.48 -4.05
CA LEU A 93 -13.43 6.72 -5.39
C LEU A 93 -13.16 5.40 -6.11
N ARG A 94 -12.49 4.46 -5.43
CA ARG A 94 -12.20 3.14 -6.00
C ARG A 94 -13.47 2.36 -6.29
N ASN A 95 -14.47 2.41 -5.39
CA ASN A 95 -15.78 1.79 -5.62
C ASN A 95 -16.51 2.41 -6.82
N LEU A 96 -16.49 3.74 -6.97
CA LEU A 96 -17.09 4.40 -8.13
C LEU A 96 -16.43 3.96 -9.44
N GLY A 97 -15.09 3.93 -9.47
CA GLY A 97 -14.34 3.44 -10.63
C GLY A 97 -14.66 1.99 -10.95
N ALA A 98 -14.66 1.10 -9.94
CA ALA A 98 -15.00 -0.31 -10.12
C ALA A 98 -16.44 -0.55 -10.59
N ASN A 99 -17.41 0.26 -10.13
CA ASN A 99 -18.80 0.19 -10.58
C ASN A 99 -18.98 0.67 -12.02
N SER A 100 -18.17 1.64 -12.46
CA SER A 100 -18.18 2.17 -13.83
C SER A 100 -17.36 1.32 -14.80
N ALA A 101 -16.59 0.36 -14.29
CA ALA A 101 -15.72 -0.51 -15.08
C ALA A 101 -16.51 -1.45 -15.99
N ARG A 102 -16.05 -1.58 -17.24
CA ARG A 102 -16.57 -2.54 -18.22
C ARG A 102 -15.81 -3.86 -18.22
N GLY A 103 -14.60 -3.84 -17.65
CA GLY A 103 -13.71 -5.00 -17.58
C GLY A 103 -14.18 -6.06 -16.61
N THR A 104 -13.83 -7.31 -16.90
CA THR A 104 -14.02 -8.45 -16.00
C THR A 104 -12.95 -8.52 -14.92
N ILE A 105 -11.85 -7.79 -15.11
CA ILE A 105 -10.72 -7.68 -14.19
C ILE A 105 -10.57 -6.21 -13.78
N LEU A 106 -10.46 -5.98 -12.47
CA LEU A 106 -10.17 -4.68 -11.88
C LEU A 106 -8.71 -4.64 -11.46
N ALA A 107 -7.99 -3.61 -11.90
CA ALA A 107 -6.63 -3.31 -11.49
C ALA A 107 -6.63 -1.93 -10.80
N PHE A 108 -6.44 -1.90 -9.49
CA PHE A 108 -6.34 -0.65 -8.73
C PHE A 108 -4.89 -0.18 -8.74
N LEU A 109 -4.69 1.08 -9.13
CA LEU A 109 -3.39 1.74 -9.21
C LEU A 109 -3.48 3.13 -8.59
N ASP A 110 -2.55 3.51 -7.71
CA ASP A 110 -2.53 4.87 -7.16
C ASP A 110 -1.96 5.86 -8.18
N ALA A 111 -2.44 7.11 -8.15
CA ALA A 111 -2.07 8.18 -9.10
C ALA A 111 -0.58 8.55 -9.06
N ASP A 112 0.12 8.19 -7.99
CA ASP A 112 1.56 8.40 -7.78
C ASP A 112 2.39 7.12 -7.98
N CYS A 113 1.82 6.11 -8.65
CA CYS A 113 2.48 4.86 -8.98
C CYS A 113 2.89 4.79 -10.46
N ILE A 114 4.06 4.22 -10.73
CA ILE A 114 4.59 3.96 -12.07
C ILE A 114 4.70 2.43 -12.23
N PRO A 115 3.81 1.79 -12.98
CA PRO A 115 3.92 0.37 -13.28
C PRO A 115 5.05 0.09 -14.28
N PRO A 116 5.72 -1.07 -14.21
CA PRO A 116 6.61 -1.55 -15.27
C PRO A 116 5.80 -1.89 -16.54
N THR A 117 6.46 -1.91 -17.69
CA THR A 117 5.79 -2.19 -18.99
C THR A 117 5.09 -3.55 -18.99
N THR A 118 5.63 -4.56 -18.30
CA THR A 118 5.08 -5.92 -18.20
C THR A 118 4.02 -6.09 -17.10
N TRP A 119 3.64 -5.00 -16.42
CA TRP A 119 2.79 -5.05 -15.20
C TRP A 119 1.53 -5.90 -15.35
N LEU A 120 0.67 -5.60 -16.32
CA LEU A 120 -0.58 -6.34 -16.52
C LEU A 120 -0.32 -7.78 -16.98
N THR A 121 0.62 -7.98 -17.91
CA THR A 121 0.97 -9.30 -18.42
C THR A 121 1.46 -10.21 -17.31
N ASP A 122 2.38 -9.73 -16.47
CA ASP A 122 2.96 -10.51 -15.38
C ASP A 122 1.94 -10.82 -14.28
N ILE A 123 1.11 -9.83 -13.87
CA ILE A 123 0.08 -10.06 -12.86
C ILE A 123 -0.95 -11.09 -13.33
N LEU A 124 -1.41 -10.96 -14.57
CA LEU A 124 -2.41 -11.87 -15.11
C LEU A 124 -1.86 -13.30 -15.29
N ALA A 125 -0.57 -13.43 -15.66
CA ALA A 125 0.09 -14.73 -15.73
C ALA A 125 0.29 -15.38 -14.35
N LEU A 126 0.36 -14.59 -13.28
CA LEU A 126 0.56 -15.05 -11.90
C LEU A 126 -0.77 -15.23 -11.14
N ALA A 127 -1.89 -14.81 -11.72
CA ALA A 127 -3.22 -15.03 -11.14
C ALA A 127 -3.52 -16.53 -11.03
N PRO A 128 -4.34 -16.99 -10.05
CA PRO A 128 -4.82 -18.37 -10.00
C PRO A 128 -5.49 -18.77 -11.31
N SER A 129 -5.41 -20.04 -11.69
CA SER A 129 -5.99 -20.56 -12.93
C SER A 129 -7.51 -20.32 -13.03
N ASP A 130 -8.21 -20.28 -11.88
CA ASP A 130 -9.63 -19.90 -11.77
C ASP A 130 -9.83 -18.37 -11.70
N GLY A 131 -8.74 -17.60 -11.66
CA GLY A 131 -8.73 -16.14 -11.56
C GLY A 131 -9.26 -15.61 -10.23
N SER A 132 -9.54 -16.46 -9.22
CA SER A 132 -10.14 -16.03 -7.96
C SER A 132 -9.16 -15.33 -7.02
N GLY A 133 -9.69 -14.43 -6.17
CA GLY A 133 -8.94 -13.76 -5.14
C GLY A 133 -8.22 -12.49 -5.60
N VAL A 134 -7.16 -12.15 -4.87
CA VAL A 134 -6.37 -10.92 -5.09
C VAL A 134 -4.94 -11.27 -5.43
N VAL A 135 -4.40 -10.58 -6.43
CA VAL A 135 -2.99 -10.59 -6.80
C VAL A 135 -2.47 -9.16 -6.76
N GLY A 136 -1.24 -8.98 -6.32
CA GLY A 136 -0.59 -7.66 -6.31
C GLY A 136 0.87 -7.75 -5.93
N ALA A 137 1.50 -6.60 -5.78
CA ALA A 137 2.87 -6.52 -5.31
C ALA A 137 3.06 -5.38 -4.32
N HIS A 138 4.22 -5.35 -3.69
CA HIS A 138 4.62 -4.23 -2.86
C HIS A 138 5.29 -3.16 -3.68
N TYR A 139 5.20 -1.94 -3.18
CA TYR A 139 5.81 -0.78 -3.82
C TYR A 139 7.32 -0.90 -3.94
N VAL A 140 7.83 -0.48 -5.09
CA VAL A 140 9.26 -0.29 -5.35
C VAL A 140 9.62 1.17 -5.05
N LEU A 141 10.83 1.39 -4.54
CA LEU A 141 11.32 2.75 -4.30
C LEU A 141 11.75 3.43 -5.59
N PRO A 142 11.49 4.74 -5.74
CA PRO A 142 12.18 5.57 -6.71
C PRO A 142 13.71 5.52 -6.50
N GLU A 143 14.49 5.50 -7.57
CA GLU A 143 15.96 5.45 -7.52
C GLU A 143 16.58 6.59 -6.70
N ASN A 144 16.01 7.79 -6.79
CA ASN A 144 16.46 8.99 -6.11
C ASN A 144 15.88 9.17 -4.69
N SER A 145 15.36 8.09 -4.08
CA SER A 145 14.83 8.15 -2.72
C SER A 145 15.87 8.62 -1.71
N THR A 146 15.45 9.42 -0.73
CA THR A 146 16.30 9.87 0.37
C THR A 146 16.58 8.73 1.36
N TRP A 147 17.45 8.98 2.34
CA TRP A 147 17.72 8.03 3.41
C TRP A 147 16.45 7.62 4.18
N VAL A 148 15.48 8.54 4.37
CA VAL A 148 14.20 8.27 5.04
C VAL A 148 13.42 7.18 4.31
N GLY A 149 13.22 7.36 3.00
CA GLY A 149 12.53 6.39 2.16
C GLY A 149 13.26 5.07 2.09
N ARG A 150 14.58 5.11 1.80
CA ARG A 150 15.42 3.90 1.68
C ARG A 150 15.46 3.09 2.97
N THR A 151 15.75 3.73 4.11
CA THR A 151 15.82 3.02 5.39
C THR A 151 14.48 2.41 5.75
N TRP A 152 13.37 3.18 5.64
CA TRP A 152 12.06 2.64 5.98
C TRP A 152 11.68 1.43 5.12
N HIS A 153 11.87 1.52 3.81
CA HIS A 153 11.54 0.45 2.87
C HIS A 153 12.36 -0.83 3.11
N VAL A 154 13.68 -0.70 3.32
CA VAL A 154 14.57 -1.86 3.57
C VAL A 154 14.13 -2.66 4.79
N TYR A 155 13.56 -2.00 5.81
CA TYR A 155 13.18 -2.64 7.07
C TYR A 155 11.67 -2.94 7.19
N GLN A 156 10.86 -2.54 6.21
CA GLN A 156 9.56 -3.20 6.04
C GLN A 156 9.81 -4.62 5.56
N GLU A 157 9.09 -5.58 6.14
CA GLU A 157 9.16 -6.95 5.65
C GLU A 157 8.67 -6.96 4.19
N ALA A 158 9.59 -7.16 3.25
CA ALA A 158 9.19 -7.46 1.89
C ALA A 158 8.36 -8.75 1.93
N PRO A 159 7.13 -8.78 1.43
CA PRO A 159 6.35 -9.99 1.44
C PRO A 159 7.09 -11.04 0.63
N LYS A 160 7.05 -12.25 1.14
CA LYS A 160 7.46 -13.43 0.39
C LYS A 160 6.45 -13.62 -0.75
N ALA A 161 6.94 -14.12 -1.88
CA ALA A 161 6.03 -14.55 -2.94
C ALA A 161 5.05 -15.59 -2.40
N GLY A 162 3.79 -15.51 -2.81
CA GLY A 162 2.73 -16.43 -2.39
C GLY A 162 1.67 -15.78 -1.50
N ASN A 163 1.04 -16.57 -0.64
CA ASN A 163 -0.06 -16.10 0.19
C ASN A 163 0.39 -15.09 1.25
N VAL A 164 -0.32 -13.98 1.33
CA VAL A 164 -0.05 -12.88 2.26
C VAL A 164 -1.34 -12.43 2.94
N SER A 165 -1.22 -11.61 4.01
CA SER A 165 -2.39 -11.04 4.68
C SER A 165 -3.07 -9.95 3.83
N HIS A 166 -2.30 -9.17 3.10
CA HIS A 166 -2.80 -8.11 2.22
C HIS A 166 -1.77 -7.70 1.18
N VAL A 167 -2.24 -7.00 0.16
CA VAL A 167 -1.44 -6.22 -0.79
C VAL A 167 -1.96 -4.77 -0.78
N PRO A 168 -1.10 -3.76 -1.05
CA PRO A 168 -1.54 -2.36 -1.10
C PRO A 168 -2.50 -2.14 -2.27
N ALA A 169 -3.54 -1.32 -2.05
CA ALA A 169 -4.54 -1.04 -3.09
C ALA A 169 -3.99 -0.26 -4.29
N GLY A 170 -2.83 0.35 -4.18
CA GLY A 170 -2.15 0.97 -5.33
C GLY A 170 -1.42 0.00 -6.24
N ASP A 171 -1.52 -1.31 -5.98
CA ASP A 171 -1.04 -2.40 -6.84
C ASP A 171 -1.83 -3.68 -6.52
N LEU A 172 -3.16 -3.63 -6.74
CA LEU A 172 -4.08 -4.70 -6.41
C LEU A 172 -4.93 -5.05 -7.63
N VAL A 173 -4.93 -6.32 -8.02
CA VAL A 173 -5.73 -6.84 -9.13
C VAL A 173 -6.61 -7.99 -8.67
N MET A 174 -7.88 -7.97 -9.10
CA MET A 174 -8.84 -9.03 -8.82
C MET A 174 -9.97 -9.06 -9.87
N ARG A 175 -10.72 -10.17 -9.91
CA ARG A 175 -11.92 -10.25 -10.74
C ARG A 175 -13.00 -9.30 -10.21
N ARG A 176 -13.70 -8.65 -11.16
CA ARG A 176 -14.82 -7.75 -10.82
C ARG A 176 -15.92 -8.47 -10.04
N ASP A 177 -16.25 -9.70 -10.39
CA ASP A 177 -17.26 -10.49 -9.70
C ASP A 177 -16.87 -10.80 -8.24
N ASP A 178 -15.59 -11.10 -7.99
CA ASP A 178 -15.07 -11.31 -6.63
C ASP A 178 -15.10 -10.01 -5.80
N PHE A 179 -14.76 -8.89 -6.42
CA PHE A 179 -14.86 -7.57 -5.81
C PHE A 179 -16.30 -7.25 -5.38
N LEU A 180 -17.26 -7.50 -6.27
CA LEU A 180 -18.67 -7.27 -5.98
C LEU A 180 -19.20 -8.27 -4.91
N ARG A 181 -18.77 -9.53 -4.97
CA ARG A 181 -19.14 -10.55 -3.98
C ARG A 181 -18.72 -10.18 -2.56
N VAL A 182 -17.53 -9.59 -2.42
CA VAL A 182 -17.06 -9.07 -1.12
C VAL A 182 -17.51 -7.64 -0.83
N ARG A 183 -18.37 -7.04 -1.68
CA ARG A 183 -18.98 -5.70 -1.52
C ARG A 183 -18.00 -4.53 -1.62
N GLY A 184 -16.92 -4.69 -2.39
CA GLY A 184 -15.94 -3.63 -2.62
C GLY A 184 -15.22 -3.12 -1.37
N PHE A 185 -14.66 -1.92 -1.44
CA PHE A 185 -14.00 -1.27 -0.29
C PHE A 185 -15.01 -0.72 0.71
N ASP A 186 -14.71 -0.79 2.01
CA ASP A 186 -15.52 -0.18 3.07
C ASP A 186 -15.33 1.36 3.07
N GLU A 187 -16.36 2.09 2.66
CA GLU A 187 -16.34 3.56 2.58
C GLU A 187 -16.38 4.25 3.95
N THR A 188 -16.60 3.51 5.04
CA THR A 188 -16.63 4.07 6.39
C THR A 188 -15.25 4.26 7.00
N ILE A 189 -14.21 3.57 6.48
CA ILE A 189 -12.84 3.68 6.96
C ILE A 189 -12.02 4.65 6.10
N GLN A 190 -11.02 5.28 6.68
CA GLN A 190 -10.20 6.30 6.01
C GLN A 190 -8.85 5.76 5.55
N THR A 191 -8.31 4.75 6.23
CA THR A 191 -7.03 4.12 5.94
C THR A 191 -7.09 2.63 6.27
N ASN A 192 -6.21 1.82 5.68
CA ASN A 192 -6.17 0.35 5.75
C ASN A 192 -7.40 -0.31 5.09
N GLU A 193 -7.99 0.34 4.12
CA GLU A 193 -9.09 -0.17 3.30
C GLU A 193 -8.66 -1.40 2.47
N ASP A 194 -7.39 -1.44 2.08
CA ASP A 194 -6.75 -2.57 1.39
C ASP A 194 -6.61 -3.79 2.30
N TYR A 195 -6.13 -3.60 3.53
CA TYR A 195 -6.06 -4.67 4.52
C TYR A 195 -7.46 -5.23 4.84
N GLU A 196 -8.45 -4.35 5.02
CA GLU A 196 -9.82 -4.73 5.33
C GLU A 196 -10.47 -5.51 4.18
N LEU A 197 -10.31 -5.04 2.92
CA LEU A 197 -10.77 -5.75 1.73
C LEU A 197 -10.13 -7.14 1.63
N CYS A 198 -8.80 -7.23 1.76
CA CYS A 198 -8.06 -8.48 1.71
C CYS A 198 -8.48 -9.45 2.83
N ASP A 199 -8.83 -8.95 4.01
CA ASP A 199 -9.35 -9.77 5.11
C ASP A 199 -10.70 -10.41 4.75
N ARG A 200 -11.64 -9.63 4.16
CA ARG A 200 -12.92 -10.16 3.66
C ARG A 200 -12.74 -11.16 2.51
N VAL A 201 -11.81 -10.93 1.61
CA VAL A 201 -11.45 -11.87 0.53
C VAL A 201 -10.99 -13.19 1.12
N ARG A 202 -10.06 -13.16 2.11
CA ARG A 202 -9.58 -14.38 2.79
C ARG A 202 -10.70 -15.11 3.56
N LYS A 203 -11.56 -14.36 4.27
CA LYS A 203 -12.73 -14.92 4.98
C LYS A 203 -13.75 -15.55 4.03
N ALA A 204 -13.81 -15.08 2.79
CA ALA A 204 -14.62 -15.70 1.72
C ALA A 204 -13.94 -16.93 1.07
N GLY A 205 -12.81 -17.39 1.60
CA GLY A 205 -12.07 -18.56 1.10
C GLY A 205 -11.20 -18.30 -0.13
N MET A 206 -11.03 -17.06 -0.54
CA MET A 206 -10.23 -16.68 -1.70
C MET A 206 -8.80 -16.33 -1.32
N PRO A 207 -7.78 -16.64 -2.13
CA PRO A 207 -6.39 -16.32 -1.82
C PRO A 207 -6.10 -14.83 -2.00
N VAL A 208 -5.15 -14.32 -1.19
CA VAL A 208 -4.46 -13.03 -1.41
C VAL A 208 -3.00 -13.34 -1.62
N ARG A 209 -2.47 -13.02 -2.79
CA ARG A 209 -1.10 -13.38 -3.20
C ARG A 209 -0.28 -12.15 -3.56
N ALA A 210 0.96 -12.13 -3.09
CA ALA A 210 1.93 -11.10 -3.47
C ALA A 210 3.06 -11.71 -4.32
N PHE A 211 3.51 -10.91 -5.31
CA PHE A 211 4.63 -11.27 -6.17
C PHE A 211 5.61 -10.09 -6.25
N PRO A 212 6.71 -10.11 -5.45
CA PRO A 212 7.63 -8.96 -5.34
C PRO A 212 8.26 -8.50 -6.66
N LYS A 213 8.27 -9.35 -7.68
CA LYS A 213 8.92 -9.04 -8.97
C LYS A 213 8.16 -8.03 -9.83
N ILE A 214 6.88 -7.79 -9.56
CA ILE A 214 5.98 -6.96 -10.37
C ILE A 214 5.52 -5.69 -9.64
N GLY A 215 6.32 -5.22 -8.70
CA GLY A 215 5.99 -4.04 -7.91
C GLY A 215 6.03 -2.75 -8.73
N VAL A 216 5.08 -1.87 -8.46
CA VAL A 216 5.03 -0.52 -9.04
C VAL A 216 5.94 0.44 -8.27
N VAL A 217 6.57 1.39 -8.97
CA VAL A 217 7.39 2.44 -8.33
C VAL A 217 6.46 3.49 -7.72
N HIS A 218 6.49 3.65 -6.38
CA HIS A 218 5.62 4.57 -5.66
C HIS A 218 6.33 5.90 -5.36
N LEU A 219 5.96 6.94 -6.10
CA LEU A 219 6.55 8.28 -6.00
C LEU A 219 6.20 8.99 -4.69
N GLY A 220 5.07 8.63 -4.09
CA GLY A 220 4.62 9.16 -2.81
C GLY A 220 5.42 8.71 -1.58
N THR A 221 6.49 7.95 -1.73
CA THR A 221 7.35 7.55 -0.62
C THR A 221 7.88 8.75 0.16
N ALA A 222 7.84 8.68 1.49
CA ALA A 222 8.25 9.80 2.35
C ALA A 222 9.73 10.15 2.16
N GLN A 223 10.01 11.36 1.70
CA GLN A 223 11.38 11.83 1.41
C GLN A 223 11.99 12.68 2.56
N SER A 224 11.23 12.95 3.62
CA SER A 224 11.72 13.67 4.81
C SER A 224 11.01 13.20 6.08
N LEU A 225 11.62 13.41 7.25
CA LEU A 225 11.01 13.08 8.54
C LEU A 225 9.65 13.77 8.75
N LYS A 226 9.47 15.00 8.26
CA LYS A 226 8.20 15.73 8.34
C LYS A 226 7.11 15.04 7.52
N VAL A 227 7.41 14.61 6.29
CA VAL A 227 6.48 13.87 5.42
C VAL A 227 6.22 12.49 6.01
N PHE A 228 7.26 11.82 6.49
CA PHE A 228 7.14 10.52 7.17
C PHE A 228 6.22 10.60 8.39
N TYR A 229 6.43 11.58 9.29
CA TYR A 229 5.57 11.80 10.45
C TYR A 229 4.10 12.03 10.04
N ARG A 230 3.84 12.88 9.03
CA ARG A 230 2.48 13.16 8.56
C ARG A 230 1.80 11.90 8.03
N LYS A 231 2.50 11.12 7.20
CA LYS A 231 1.99 9.84 6.67
C LYS A 231 1.73 8.83 7.80
N GLN A 232 2.67 8.65 8.72
CA GLN A 232 2.49 7.72 9.83
C GLN A 232 1.36 8.15 10.78
N ARG A 233 1.15 9.44 11.00
CA ARG A 233 -0.01 9.96 11.74
C ARG A 233 -1.32 9.66 11.02
N TRP A 234 -1.38 9.92 9.71
CA TRP A 234 -2.56 9.63 8.89
C TRP A 234 -2.92 8.14 8.90
N HIS A 235 -1.97 7.27 8.63
CA HIS A 235 -2.16 5.81 8.76
C HIS A 235 -2.58 5.37 10.16
N GLY A 236 -2.19 6.11 11.20
CA GLY A 236 -2.56 5.83 12.59
C GLY A 236 -4.01 6.13 12.92
N THR A 237 -4.69 6.96 12.14
CA THR A 237 -6.00 7.53 12.48
C THR A 237 -7.08 6.45 12.70
N HIS A 238 -7.07 5.37 11.91
CA HIS A 238 -8.06 4.31 12.01
C HIS A 238 -7.51 2.95 12.49
N VAL A 239 -6.22 2.86 12.79
CA VAL A 239 -5.61 1.61 13.29
C VAL A 239 -6.33 1.09 14.54
N VAL A 240 -6.74 1.99 15.44
CA VAL A 240 -7.50 1.63 16.65
C VAL A 240 -8.92 1.17 16.30
N THR A 241 -9.60 1.82 15.37
CA THR A 241 -10.94 1.42 14.93
C THR A 241 -10.92 0.02 14.31
N VAL A 242 -9.96 -0.25 13.43
CA VAL A 242 -9.77 -1.59 12.84
C VAL A 242 -9.39 -2.61 13.90
N PHE A 243 -8.53 -2.24 14.85
CA PHE A 243 -8.15 -3.10 15.97
C PHE A 243 -9.34 -3.46 16.86
N LEU A 244 -10.22 -2.50 17.17
CA LEU A 244 -11.39 -2.73 18.04
C LEU A 244 -12.47 -3.59 17.37
N ARG A 245 -12.52 -3.64 16.03
CA ARG A 245 -13.44 -4.53 15.29
C ARG A 245 -13.08 -6.01 15.44
N ASP A 246 -11.78 -6.32 15.58
CA ASP A 246 -11.30 -7.68 15.79
C ASP A 246 -10.04 -7.69 16.68
N VAL A 247 -10.25 -7.52 17.98
CA VAL A 247 -9.18 -7.43 18.96
C VAL A 247 -8.34 -8.71 19.03
N LEU A 248 -8.95 -9.87 18.82
CA LEU A 248 -8.28 -11.17 19.02
C LEU A 248 -7.38 -11.55 17.85
N HIS A 249 -7.75 -11.18 16.61
CA HIS A 249 -7.04 -11.60 15.40
C HIS A 249 -6.34 -10.46 14.65
N SER A 250 -6.38 -9.23 15.20
CA SER A 250 -5.78 -8.07 14.53
C SER A 250 -4.26 -8.11 14.54
N ASP A 251 -3.64 -8.05 13.36
CA ASP A 251 -2.18 -7.85 13.19
C ASP A 251 -1.71 -6.48 13.70
N ASN A 252 -2.66 -5.56 13.95
CA ASN A 252 -2.39 -4.20 14.41
C ASN A 252 -2.09 -4.09 15.91
N LYS A 253 -2.19 -5.17 16.71
CA LYS A 253 -1.94 -5.16 18.17
C LYS A 253 -0.62 -4.51 18.54
N LYS A 254 0.47 -4.90 17.87
CA LYS A 254 1.82 -4.37 18.16
C LYS A 254 1.90 -2.86 17.89
N ALA A 255 1.29 -2.39 16.81
CA ALA A 255 1.26 -0.97 16.46
C ALA A 255 0.46 -0.14 17.47
N VAL A 256 -0.69 -0.65 17.92
CA VAL A 256 -1.53 0.02 18.95
C VAL A 256 -0.81 0.04 20.29
N LEU A 257 -0.26 -1.08 20.74
CA LEU A 257 0.50 -1.15 22.01
C LEU A 257 1.72 -0.22 22.01
N PHE A 258 2.46 -0.17 20.89
CA PHE A 258 3.59 0.73 20.76
C PHE A 258 3.16 2.21 20.77
N ALA A 259 2.03 2.54 20.15
CA ALA A 259 1.48 3.90 20.17
C ALA A 259 1.04 4.32 21.60
N LEU A 260 0.34 3.44 22.33
CA LEU A 260 -0.07 3.67 23.72
C LEU A 260 1.13 3.82 24.65
N TYR A 261 2.12 2.94 24.52
CA TYR A 261 3.37 3.03 25.28
C TYR A 261 4.08 4.37 25.03
N THR A 262 4.23 4.75 23.76
CA THR A 262 4.88 6.02 23.39
C THR A 262 4.12 7.22 23.94
N LEU A 263 2.78 7.20 23.89
CA LEU A 263 1.95 8.26 24.49
C LEU A 263 2.18 8.36 26.00
N GLY A 264 2.18 7.21 26.71
CA GLY A 264 2.46 7.14 28.14
C GLY A 264 3.84 7.72 28.48
N CYS A 265 4.89 7.36 27.72
CA CYS A 265 6.23 7.89 27.92
C CYS A 265 6.32 9.41 27.66
N VAL A 266 5.62 9.94 26.65
CA VAL A 266 5.56 11.39 26.40
C VAL A 266 4.89 12.12 27.56
N VAL A 267 3.77 11.63 28.05
CA VAL A 267 3.08 12.20 29.22
C VAL A 267 3.99 12.14 30.45
N ALA A 268 4.61 10.99 30.72
CA ALA A 268 5.54 10.83 31.83
C ALA A 268 6.72 11.80 31.75
N LEU A 269 7.27 12.02 30.54
CA LEU A 269 8.37 12.98 30.32
C LEU A 269 7.94 14.41 30.62
N LEU A 270 6.74 14.83 30.18
CA LEU A 270 6.21 16.16 30.46
C LEU A 270 5.98 16.38 31.97
N VAL A 271 5.36 15.41 32.65
CA VAL A 271 5.13 15.46 34.11
C VAL A 271 6.47 15.50 34.88
N ALA A 272 7.41 14.61 34.51
CA ALA A 272 8.71 14.53 35.15
C ALA A 272 9.52 15.85 34.96
N THR A 273 9.43 16.45 33.78
CA THR A 273 10.06 17.76 33.50
C THR A 273 9.44 18.86 34.36
N GLY A 274 8.10 18.90 34.48
CA GLY A 274 7.42 19.84 35.37
C GLY A 274 7.84 19.64 36.84
N MET A 275 7.96 18.40 37.32
CA MET A 275 8.46 18.09 38.67
C MET A 275 9.92 18.50 38.87
N ALA A 276 10.77 18.32 37.85
CA ALA A 276 12.16 18.74 37.91
C ALA A 276 12.28 20.26 38.09
N LEU A 277 11.48 21.03 37.35
CA LEU A 277 11.45 22.49 37.45
C LEU A 277 10.92 23.01 38.81
N LEU A 278 9.91 22.31 39.39
CA LEU A 278 9.26 22.73 40.63
C LEU A 278 9.94 22.20 41.88
N LYS A 279 10.54 21.00 41.84
CA LYS A 279 11.08 20.32 43.01
C LYS A 279 12.54 19.91 42.93
N GLY A 280 13.26 20.29 41.85
CA GLY A 280 14.66 19.96 41.62
C GLY A 280 14.98 18.50 41.35
N VAL A 281 13.97 17.65 41.01
CA VAL A 281 14.13 16.21 40.79
C VAL A 281 14.55 15.89 39.35
N TRP A 282 15.81 16.16 39.00
CA TRP A 282 16.31 16.11 37.62
C TRP A 282 16.54 14.71 37.05
N PHE A 283 16.59 13.66 37.87
CA PHE A 283 16.73 12.29 37.39
C PHE A 283 15.44 11.76 36.74
N ALA A 284 14.27 12.25 37.14
CA ALA A 284 12.97 11.75 36.65
C ALA A 284 12.77 11.97 35.14
N PRO A 285 13.01 13.17 34.56
CA PRO A 285 12.91 13.32 33.10
C PRO A 285 13.95 12.51 32.33
N VAL A 286 15.14 12.25 32.91
CA VAL A 286 16.15 11.38 32.28
C VAL A 286 15.64 9.96 32.17
N ILE A 287 15.04 9.41 33.24
CA ILE A 287 14.43 8.07 33.23
C ILE A 287 13.30 8.00 32.20
N ALA A 288 12.40 9.00 32.16
CA ALA A 288 11.30 9.04 31.22
C ALA A 288 11.80 9.13 29.75
N LEU A 289 12.84 9.88 29.49
CA LEU A 289 13.49 9.98 28.18
C LEU A 289 14.14 8.64 27.78
N CYS A 290 14.86 7.99 28.69
CA CYS A 290 15.41 6.66 28.45
C CYS A 290 14.31 5.63 28.13
N ALA A 291 13.19 5.66 28.86
CA ALA A 291 12.04 4.80 28.59
C ALA A 291 11.46 5.07 27.19
N LEU A 292 11.31 6.33 26.77
CA LEU A 292 10.82 6.68 25.43
C LEU A 292 11.76 6.19 24.33
N LEU A 293 13.07 6.27 24.51
CA LEU A 293 14.06 5.91 23.49
C LEU A 293 14.34 4.39 23.44
N LEU A 294 14.13 3.66 24.52
CA LEU A 294 14.49 2.25 24.63
C LEU A 294 13.86 1.35 23.56
N PRO A 295 12.53 1.35 23.32
CA PRO A 295 11.95 0.50 22.29
C PRO A 295 12.42 0.82 20.87
N PRO A 296 12.47 2.09 20.40
CA PRO A 296 13.07 2.44 19.10
C PRO A 296 14.49 1.88 18.91
N VAL A 297 15.33 2.02 19.94
CA VAL A 297 16.72 1.54 19.93
C VAL A 297 16.76 0.00 19.86
N LEU A 298 15.97 -0.70 20.68
CA LEU A 298 15.92 -2.16 20.67
C LEU A 298 15.36 -2.71 19.34
N MET A 299 14.31 -2.09 18.80
CA MET A 299 13.75 -2.49 17.50
C MET A 299 14.76 -2.30 16.37
N ALA A 300 15.44 -1.14 16.35
CA ALA A 300 16.48 -0.87 15.37
C ALA A 300 17.66 -1.84 15.48
N SER A 301 18.16 -2.08 16.70
CA SER A 301 19.26 -3.03 16.97
C SER A 301 18.93 -4.42 16.44
N ARG A 302 17.73 -4.92 16.77
CA ARG A 302 17.28 -6.25 16.33
C ARG A 302 17.22 -6.37 14.81
N GLN A 303 16.64 -5.38 14.15
CA GLN A 303 16.46 -5.38 12.69
C GLN A 303 17.78 -5.24 11.94
N VAL A 304 18.64 -4.32 12.39
CA VAL A 304 19.95 -4.08 11.79
C VAL A 304 20.86 -5.31 11.94
N SER A 305 20.83 -5.97 13.12
CA SER A 305 21.57 -7.20 13.35
C SER A 305 21.07 -8.34 12.47
N ALA A 306 19.76 -8.49 12.31
CA ALA A 306 19.15 -9.51 11.45
C ALA A 306 19.56 -9.35 9.97
N LYS A 307 19.65 -8.10 9.48
CA LYS A 307 20.04 -7.79 8.09
C LYS A 307 21.53 -7.49 7.93
N ARG A 308 22.31 -7.48 9.02
CA ARG A 308 23.76 -7.16 9.07
C ARG A 308 24.11 -5.79 8.45
N LYS A 309 23.21 -4.80 8.55
CA LYS A 309 23.37 -3.43 8.02
C LYS A 309 23.52 -2.41 9.16
N TYR A 310 24.63 -2.44 9.88
CA TYR A 310 24.87 -1.64 11.08
C TYR A 310 24.88 -0.12 10.85
N SER A 311 25.22 0.33 9.63
CA SER A 311 25.15 1.74 9.22
C SER A 311 23.74 2.34 9.34
N ASP A 312 22.72 1.51 9.25
CA ASP A 312 21.33 1.94 9.26
C ASP A 312 20.77 2.10 10.70
N PHE A 313 21.56 1.82 11.74
CA PHE A 313 21.09 1.83 13.13
C PHE A 313 20.47 3.16 13.55
N LEU A 314 21.23 4.26 13.46
CA LEU A 314 20.73 5.58 13.83
C LEU A 314 19.57 6.06 12.95
N PRO A 315 19.65 5.94 11.61
CA PRO A 315 18.52 6.20 10.74
C PRO A 315 17.26 5.44 11.14
N LEU A 316 17.36 4.13 11.37
CA LEU A 316 16.21 3.29 11.70
C LEU A 316 15.64 3.58 13.09
N ALA A 317 16.50 3.79 14.11
CA ALA A 317 16.07 4.17 15.46
C ALA A 317 15.31 5.51 15.43
N THR A 318 15.80 6.49 14.66
CA THR A 318 15.11 7.76 14.42
C THR A 318 13.74 7.57 13.79
N LEU A 319 13.63 6.71 12.77
CA LEU A 319 12.35 6.42 12.12
C LEU A 319 11.36 5.73 13.06
N TYR A 320 11.81 4.78 13.90
CA TYR A 320 10.94 4.15 14.89
C TYR A 320 10.46 5.14 15.97
N LEU A 321 11.32 6.06 16.41
CA LEU A 321 10.92 7.12 17.32
C LEU A 321 9.84 8.03 16.69
N VAL A 322 10.09 8.52 15.48
CA VAL A 322 9.13 9.36 14.73
C VAL A 322 7.83 8.61 14.45
N TYR A 323 7.90 7.32 14.11
CA TYR A 323 6.76 6.44 13.95
C TYR A 323 5.93 6.37 15.24
N GLY A 324 6.56 6.08 16.38
CA GLY A 324 5.88 6.01 17.68
C GLY A 324 5.18 7.32 18.04
N LEU A 325 5.87 8.46 17.89
CA LEU A 325 5.30 9.79 18.15
C LEU A 325 4.13 10.12 17.22
N ALA A 326 4.24 9.78 15.93
CA ALA A 326 3.16 10.00 14.96
C ALA A 326 1.91 9.18 15.29
N ARG A 327 2.10 7.88 15.64
CA ARG A 327 1.02 6.98 16.04
C ARG A 327 0.38 7.38 17.37
N ALA A 328 1.19 7.78 18.37
CA ALA A 328 0.71 8.32 19.64
C ALA A 328 -0.15 9.57 19.44
N ARG A 329 0.29 10.50 18.55
CA ARG A 329 -0.49 11.69 18.21
C ARG A 329 -1.82 11.35 17.52
N ALA A 330 -1.86 10.29 16.71
CA ALA A 330 -3.09 9.84 16.07
C ALA A 330 -4.14 9.36 17.09
N LEU A 331 -3.70 8.72 18.19
CA LEU A 331 -4.61 8.30 19.28
C LEU A 331 -5.35 9.46 19.94
N LEU A 332 -4.74 10.63 20.01
CA LEU A 332 -5.37 11.81 20.63
C LEU A 332 -6.53 12.38 19.79
N ASN A 333 -6.63 12.00 18.52
CA ASN A 333 -7.72 12.42 17.62
C ASN A 333 -8.89 11.41 17.60
N LEU A 334 -8.84 10.34 18.41
CA LEU A 334 -9.87 9.29 18.44
C LEU A 334 -11.27 9.83 18.77
N ALA A 335 -11.38 10.90 19.57
CA ALA A 335 -12.65 11.53 19.91
C ALA A 335 -13.41 12.10 18.68
N SER A 336 -12.70 12.38 17.58
CA SER A 336 -13.29 12.85 16.30
C SER A 336 -13.67 11.72 15.35
N ILE A 337 -13.35 10.47 15.68
CA ILE A 337 -13.39 9.30 14.80
C ILE A 337 -14.40 8.27 15.28
N LEU A 338 -14.74 8.27 16.59
CA LEU A 338 -15.79 7.42 17.13
C LEU A 338 -17.14 7.89 16.56
N PRO A 339 -17.98 6.99 16.05
CA PRO A 339 -19.32 7.34 15.63
C PRO A 339 -20.06 7.95 16.83
N LYS A 340 -20.67 9.12 16.59
CA LYS A 340 -21.60 9.75 17.56
C LYS A 340 -22.84 8.90 17.69
#